data_da278a603f42e2a93d4fe6abd5cb9f0b
#
_entry.id   da278a603f42e2a93d4fe6abd5cb9f0b
#
_cell.length_a   1.000
_cell.length_b   1.000
_cell.length_c   1.000
_cell.angle_alpha   90.00
_cell.angle_beta   90.00
_cell.angle_gamma   90.00
#
_symmetry.space_group_name_H-M   'P 1'
#
loop_
_entity.id
_entity.type
_entity.pdbx_description
1 polymer ?
#
loop_
_entity_poly.entity_id
_entity_poly.type
_entity_poly.pdbx_seq_one_letter_code
_entity_poly.pdbx_strand_id
1 'polypeptide(L)'
;MHLAIDGYGSPSGLLASSEIVLEFLDKFPERIAMTKISEPSVQIYRGPVEEDWGVSGFVIIAESHISVHTFPDRNYLNVDVFSCKEFDIENAKKEVKSMFQIDKLECWILDRGLEHLVPETASRVVESE
;
A
#
# COMPACT_ATOMS: atom_id res chain seq x y z
N MET A 1 3.72 -4.09 -12.37
CA MET A 1 3.26 -2.73 -12.02
C MET A 1 3.41 -2.50 -10.52
N HIS A 2 3.88 -1.33 -10.14
CA HIS A 2 4.06 -0.97 -8.74
C HIS A 2 3.37 0.37 -8.47
N LEU A 3 2.38 0.35 -7.60
CA LEU A 3 1.68 1.56 -7.17
C LEU A 3 2.17 1.91 -5.76
N ALA A 4 2.81 3.06 -5.62
CA ALA A 4 3.26 3.57 -4.34
C ALA A 4 2.35 4.72 -3.93
N ILE A 5 1.80 4.65 -2.73
CA ILE A 5 0.86 5.65 -2.22
C ILE A 5 1.39 6.27 -0.94
N ASP A 6 1.34 7.59 -0.88
CA ASP A 6 1.53 8.35 0.36
C ASP A 6 0.19 8.96 0.72
N GLY A 7 -0.30 8.71 1.92
CA GLY A 7 -1.57 9.23 2.40
C GLY A 7 -1.39 10.17 3.58
N TYR A 8 -2.12 11.27 3.56
CA TYR A 8 -2.05 12.32 4.58
C TYR A 8 -3.42 12.63 5.13
N GLY A 9 -3.46 12.95 6.42
CA GLY A 9 -4.69 13.39 7.07
C GLY A 9 -5.59 12.27 7.59
N SER A 10 -5.12 11.03 7.53
CA SER A 10 -5.89 9.93 8.13
C SER A 10 -6.01 10.10 9.63
N PRO A 11 -7.17 9.74 10.21
CA PRO A 11 -7.31 9.79 11.67
C PRO A 11 -6.28 8.92 12.37
N SER A 12 -5.62 9.46 13.39
CA SER A 12 -4.58 8.73 14.11
C SER A 12 -5.09 7.42 14.71
N GLY A 13 -6.35 7.39 15.15
CA GLY A 13 -6.96 6.17 15.70
C GLY A 13 -7.02 5.01 14.71
N LEU A 14 -7.29 5.30 13.43
CA LEU A 14 -7.24 4.27 12.40
C LEU A 14 -5.82 3.79 12.17
N LEU A 15 -4.87 4.73 12.10
CA LEU A 15 -3.48 4.42 11.81
C LEU A 15 -2.80 3.68 12.98
N ALA A 16 -3.31 3.84 14.19
CA ALA A 16 -2.79 3.17 15.36
C ALA A 16 -3.31 1.75 15.54
N SER A 17 -4.31 1.36 14.77
CA SER A 17 -5.00 0.08 14.95
C SER A 17 -4.38 -1.02 14.10
N SER A 18 -3.74 -1.99 14.77
CA SER A 18 -3.23 -3.17 14.07
C SER A 18 -4.36 -3.99 13.46
N GLU A 19 -5.55 -3.95 14.06
CA GLU A 19 -6.72 -4.67 13.53
C GLU A 19 -7.19 -4.07 12.21
N ILE A 20 -7.18 -2.75 12.08
CA ILE A 20 -7.56 -2.07 10.84
C ILE A 20 -6.57 -2.40 9.72
N VAL A 21 -5.27 -2.36 10.04
CA VAL A 21 -4.24 -2.70 9.06
C VAL A 21 -4.37 -4.16 8.64
N LEU A 22 -4.61 -5.05 9.61
CA LEU A 22 -4.81 -6.47 9.32
C LEU A 22 -6.03 -6.68 8.40
N GLU A 23 -7.15 -6.04 8.72
CA GLU A 23 -8.37 -6.14 7.91
C GLU A 23 -8.14 -5.62 6.49
N PHE A 24 -7.44 -4.49 6.37
CA PHE A 24 -7.11 -3.94 5.06
C PHE A 24 -6.31 -4.96 4.22
N LEU A 25 -5.25 -5.50 4.80
CA LEU A 25 -4.40 -6.47 4.09
C LEU A 25 -5.13 -7.76 3.74
N ASP A 26 -6.11 -8.13 4.57
CA ASP A 26 -6.90 -9.33 4.34
C ASP A 26 -7.94 -9.15 3.22
N LYS A 27 -8.55 -7.97 3.15
CA LYS A 27 -9.68 -7.72 2.24
C LYS A 27 -9.31 -7.01 0.94
N PHE A 28 -8.31 -6.15 0.99
CA PHE A 28 -7.94 -5.33 -0.16
C PHE A 28 -7.55 -6.14 -1.41
N PRO A 29 -6.77 -7.24 -1.29
CA PRO A 29 -6.41 -7.99 -2.50
C PRO A 29 -7.62 -8.38 -3.34
N GLU A 30 -8.67 -8.91 -2.71
CA GLU A 30 -9.87 -9.32 -3.43
C GLU A 30 -10.55 -8.14 -4.13
N ARG A 31 -10.52 -6.97 -3.51
CA ARG A 31 -11.15 -5.77 -4.06
C ARG A 31 -10.46 -5.22 -5.29
N ILE A 32 -9.21 -5.59 -5.51
CA ILE A 32 -8.48 -5.23 -6.73
C ILE A 32 -8.24 -6.45 -7.61
N ALA A 33 -9.07 -7.48 -7.45
CA ALA A 33 -9.04 -8.71 -8.25
C ALA A 33 -7.73 -9.47 -8.16
N MET A 34 -7.13 -9.48 -6.96
CA MET A 34 -5.90 -10.21 -6.69
C MET A 34 -6.15 -11.35 -5.72
N THR A 35 -5.33 -12.38 -5.80
CA THR A 35 -5.46 -13.55 -4.94
C THR A 35 -4.42 -13.51 -3.84
N LYS A 36 -4.90 -13.53 -2.61
CA LYS A 36 -4.05 -13.62 -1.42
C LYS A 36 -3.53 -15.05 -1.31
N ILE A 37 -2.21 -15.21 -1.10
CA ILE A 37 -1.61 -16.54 -0.96
C ILE A 37 -0.97 -16.77 0.40
N SER A 38 -1.04 -15.78 1.30
CA SER A 38 -0.60 -15.96 2.68
C SER A 38 -1.55 -15.21 3.59
N GLU A 39 -1.49 -15.50 4.87
CA GLU A 39 -2.17 -14.66 5.85
C GLU A 39 -1.38 -13.37 6.01
N PRO A 40 -2.05 -12.23 6.25
CA PRO A 40 -1.33 -10.99 6.49
C PRO A 40 -0.46 -11.07 7.75
N SER A 41 0.68 -10.39 7.70
CA SER A 41 1.57 -10.27 8.85
C SER A 41 1.57 -8.80 9.27
N VAL A 42 1.33 -8.53 10.54
CA VAL A 42 1.23 -7.16 11.06
C VAL A 42 2.03 -7.05 12.35
N GLN A 43 2.83 -5.99 12.47
CA GLN A 43 3.67 -5.72 13.62
C GLN A 43 3.48 -4.27 14.06
N ILE A 44 3.63 -4.03 15.36
CA ILE A 44 3.68 -2.66 15.89
C ILE A 44 5.16 -2.32 16.09
N TYR A 45 5.59 -1.22 15.52
CA TYR A 45 6.97 -0.76 15.63
C TYR A 45 7.07 0.45 16.55
N ARG A 46 8.03 0.42 17.49
CA ARG A 46 8.37 1.55 18.32
C ARG A 46 9.87 1.69 18.32
N GLY A 47 10.35 2.77 17.72
CA GLY A 47 11.77 3.02 17.58
C GLY A 47 12.26 4.18 18.43
N PRO A 48 13.50 4.63 18.18
CA PRO A 48 14.11 5.72 18.97
C PRO A 48 13.47 7.08 18.76
N VAL A 49 12.82 7.30 17.62
CA VAL A 49 12.07 8.54 17.38
C VAL A 49 10.61 8.28 17.70
N GLU A 50 10.09 8.99 18.72
CA GLU A 50 8.75 8.72 19.24
C GLU A 50 7.66 8.85 18.18
N GLU A 51 7.72 9.88 17.35
CA GLU A 51 6.70 10.14 16.34
C GLU A 51 6.71 9.15 15.18
N ASP A 52 7.70 8.28 15.10
CA ASP A 52 7.82 7.30 14.03
C ASP A 52 7.25 5.94 14.40
N TRP A 53 6.62 5.82 15.55
CA TRP A 53 5.96 4.56 15.88
C TRP A 53 4.78 4.33 14.95
N GLY A 54 4.44 3.09 14.75
CA GLY A 54 3.28 2.78 13.94
C GLY A 54 3.08 1.30 13.72
N VAL A 55 2.17 1.01 12.80
CA VAL A 55 1.81 -0.36 12.44
C VAL A 55 2.38 -0.64 11.06
N SER A 56 3.08 -1.75 10.93
CA SER A 56 3.64 -2.20 9.66
C SER A 56 3.08 -3.57 9.33
N GLY A 57 2.70 -3.78 8.09
CA GLY A 57 2.17 -5.07 7.69
C GLY A 57 2.35 -5.34 6.22
N PHE A 58 2.20 -6.61 5.86
CA PHE A 58 2.24 -7.00 4.46
C PHE A 58 1.42 -8.28 4.26
N VAL A 59 1.08 -8.53 3.00
CA VAL A 59 0.46 -9.77 2.58
C VAL A 59 1.05 -10.16 1.23
N ILE A 60 1.29 -11.46 1.07
CA ILE A 60 1.78 -12.00 -0.20
C ILE A 60 0.58 -12.29 -1.08
N ILE A 61 0.63 -11.85 -2.30
CA ILE A 61 -0.40 -12.11 -3.30
C ILE A 61 0.22 -12.85 -4.49
N ALA A 62 -0.61 -13.41 -5.33
CA ALA A 62 -0.17 -14.04 -6.57
C ALA A 62 -0.22 -12.97 -7.67
N GLU A 63 0.93 -12.44 -8.11
CA GLU A 63 2.29 -12.78 -7.70
C GLU A 63 2.99 -11.49 -7.28
N SER A 64 3.16 -11.24 -6.04
CA SER A 64 3.92 -10.15 -5.45
C SER A 64 3.45 -9.85 -4.05
N HIS A 65 3.23 -8.58 -3.69
CA HIS A 65 2.88 -8.26 -2.32
C HIS A 65 2.22 -6.89 -2.20
N ILE A 66 1.55 -6.71 -1.06
CA ILE A 66 1.00 -5.42 -0.65
C ILE A 66 1.54 -5.15 0.74
N SER A 67 2.03 -3.93 0.97
CA SER A 67 2.55 -3.54 2.27
C SER A 67 1.97 -2.21 2.72
N VAL A 68 1.91 -2.03 4.04
CA VAL A 68 1.39 -0.83 4.69
C VAL A 68 2.32 -0.46 5.83
N HIS A 69 2.62 0.83 5.94
CA HIS A 69 3.32 1.39 7.09
C HIS A 69 2.55 2.62 7.54
N THR A 70 2.12 2.67 8.79
CA THR A 70 1.40 3.81 9.34
C THR A 70 2.26 4.60 10.31
N PHE A 71 1.96 5.89 10.42
CA PHE A 71 2.63 6.81 11.34
C PHE A 71 1.53 7.63 12.03
N PRO A 72 0.89 7.07 13.08
CA PRO A 72 -0.27 7.70 13.70
C PRO A 72 -0.04 9.12 14.19
N ASP A 73 1.12 9.39 14.79
CA ASP A 73 1.43 10.72 15.32
C ASP A 73 1.68 11.75 14.21
N ARG A 74 1.84 11.29 12.97
CA ARG A 74 2.03 12.16 11.81
C ARG A 74 0.81 12.20 10.90
N ASN A 75 -0.24 11.46 11.23
CA ASN A 75 -1.43 11.31 10.39
C ASN A 75 -1.05 10.92 8.95
N TYR A 76 -0.12 10.00 8.81
CA TYR A 76 0.54 9.66 7.56
C TYR A 76 0.68 8.16 7.42
N LEU A 77 0.59 7.66 6.19
CA LEU A 77 0.85 6.25 5.90
C LEU A 77 1.42 6.09 4.49
N ASN A 78 2.12 4.97 4.30
CA ASN A 78 2.46 4.51 2.94
C ASN A 78 1.77 3.18 2.68
N VAL A 79 1.37 3.00 1.41
CA VAL A 79 0.87 1.72 0.93
C VAL A 79 1.56 1.42 -0.39
N ASP A 80 2.12 0.22 -0.50
CA ASP A 80 2.71 -0.24 -1.75
C ASP A 80 1.94 -1.44 -2.25
N VAL A 81 1.56 -1.38 -3.53
CA VAL A 81 0.91 -2.49 -4.21
C VAL A 81 1.82 -2.88 -5.36
N PHE A 82 2.53 -3.99 -5.21
CA PHE A 82 3.42 -4.48 -6.24
C PHE A 82 2.85 -5.77 -6.82
N SER A 83 2.61 -5.77 -8.13
CA SER A 83 2.07 -6.92 -8.84
C SER A 83 2.78 -7.11 -10.17
N CYS A 84 2.97 -8.38 -10.55
CA CYS A 84 3.46 -8.71 -11.88
C CYS A 84 2.37 -8.55 -12.94
N LYS A 85 1.12 -8.35 -12.52
CA LYS A 85 -0.02 -8.14 -13.40
C LYS A 85 -0.49 -6.70 -13.32
N GLU A 86 -1.20 -6.26 -14.35
CA GLU A 86 -1.87 -4.98 -14.29
C GLU A 86 -3.09 -5.08 -13.39
N PHE A 87 -3.45 -3.98 -12.76
CA PHE A 87 -4.66 -3.89 -11.96
C PHE A 87 -5.24 -2.49 -12.12
N ASP A 88 -6.49 -2.32 -11.71
CA ASP A 88 -7.18 -1.04 -11.81
C ASP A 88 -6.63 -0.06 -10.77
N ILE A 89 -5.78 0.86 -11.23
CA ILE A 89 -5.12 1.85 -10.38
C ILE A 89 -6.14 2.76 -9.69
N GLU A 90 -7.15 3.24 -10.43
CA GLU A 90 -8.13 4.14 -9.85
C GLU A 90 -8.96 3.46 -8.77
N ASN A 91 -9.30 2.21 -8.98
CA ASN A 91 -10.00 1.44 -7.96
C ASN A 91 -9.12 1.19 -6.73
N ALA A 92 -7.85 0.86 -6.95
CA ALA A 92 -6.91 0.66 -5.84
C ALA A 92 -6.77 1.93 -5.00
N LYS A 93 -6.59 3.08 -5.64
CA LYS A 93 -6.50 4.37 -4.96
C LYS A 93 -7.77 4.66 -4.15
N LYS A 94 -8.92 4.42 -4.76
CA LYS A 94 -10.20 4.66 -4.11
C LYS A 94 -10.38 3.80 -2.86
N GLU A 95 -10.03 2.51 -2.95
CA GLU A 95 -10.15 1.60 -1.83
C GLU A 95 -9.21 1.98 -0.69
N VAL A 96 -7.97 2.32 -0.99
CA VAL A 96 -7.00 2.75 0.01
C VAL A 96 -7.48 4.04 0.68
N LYS A 97 -7.90 5.01 -0.11
CA LYS A 97 -8.36 6.29 0.40
C LYS A 97 -9.57 6.12 1.32
N SER A 98 -10.49 5.27 0.94
CA SER A 98 -11.71 5.00 1.72
C SER A 98 -11.39 4.28 3.03
N MET A 99 -10.59 3.22 2.97
CA MET A 99 -10.29 2.40 4.15
C MET A 99 -9.56 3.19 5.24
N PHE A 100 -8.66 4.07 4.85
CA PHE A 100 -7.87 4.85 5.82
C PHE A 100 -8.33 6.29 5.96
N GLN A 101 -9.43 6.67 5.30
CA GLN A 101 -9.98 8.02 5.36
C GLN A 101 -8.91 9.08 5.10
N ILE A 102 -8.22 8.93 3.98
CA ILE A 102 -7.12 9.81 3.59
C ILE A 102 -7.67 11.12 3.04
N ASP A 103 -7.15 12.26 3.52
CA ASP A 103 -7.53 13.57 3.00
C ASP A 103 -6.81 13.90 1.70
N LYS A 104 -5.49 13.70 1.70
CA LYS A 104 -4.66 13.98 0.54
C LYS A 104 -3.86 12.73 0.20
N LEU A 105 -3.95 12.30 -1.05
CA LEU A 105 -3.26 11.12 -1.54
C LEU A 105 -2.33 11.51 -2.67
N GLU A 106 -1.06 11.10 -2.54
CA GLU A 106 -0.10 11.20 -3.63
C GLU A 106 0.30 9.80 -4.04
N CYS A 107 0.48 9.56 -5.31
CA CYS A 107 0.91 8.24 -5.74
C CYS A 107 1.83 8.29 -6.95
N TRP A 108 2.58 7.23 -7.10
CA TRP A 108 3.49 7.02 -8.21
C TRP A 108 3.23 5.64 -8.78
N ILE A 109 3.30 5.54 -10.10
CA ILE A 109 3.17 4.25 -10.78
C ILE A 109 4.50 3.96 -11.44
N LEU A 110 5.09 2.82 -11.10
CA LEU A 110 6.35 2.38 -11.64
C LEU A 110 6.11 1.07 -12.37
N ASP A 111 6.41 1.04 -13.67
CA ASP A 111 6.36 -0.20 -14.43
C ASP A 111 7.70 -0.91 -14.24
N ARG A 112 7.64 -2.14 -13.74
CA ARG A 112 8.82 -2.95 -13.43
C ARG A 112 8.78 -4.24 -14.23
N GLY A 113 9.95 -4.77 -14.49
CA GLY A 113 10.07 -6.03 -15.22
C GLY A 113 9.84 -5.91 -16.72
N LEU A 114 9.81 -4.69 -17.25
CA LEU A 114 9.57 -4.47 -18.68
C LEU A 114 10.66 -5.09 -19.55
N GLU A 115 11.89 -5.15 -19.07
CA GLU A 115 13.00 -5.76 -19.81
C GLU A 115 12.80 -7.24 -20.03
N HIS A 116 12.00 -7.87 -19.22
CA HIS A 116 11.66 -9.28 -19.38
C HIS A 116 10.71 -9.49 -20.56
N LEU A 117 9.84 -8.51 -20.81
CA LEU A 117 8.83 -8.59 -21.87
C LEU A 117 9.27 -7.82 -23.12
N VAL A 118 9.84 -6.62 -22.93
CA VAL A 118 10.25 -5.71 -24.00
C VAL A 118 11.59 -5.09 -23.57
N PRO A 119 12.71 -5.75 -23.92
CA PRO A 119 14.04 -5.36 -23.39
C PRO A 119 14.45 -3.91 -23.63
N GLU A 120 14.01 -3.30 -24.72
CA GLU A 120 14.35 -1.92 -25.07
C GLU A 120 13.50 -0.88 -24.33
N THR A 121 12.53 -1.32 -23.56
CA THR A 121 11.65 -0.40 -22.83
C THR A 121 12.21 -0.16 -21.44
N ALA A 122 12.48 1.09 -21.11
CA ALA A 122 12.91 1.46 -19.77
C ALA A 122 11.69 1.63 -18.86
N SER A 123 11.91 1.49 -17.54
CA SER A 123 10.89 1.80 -16.56
C SER A 123 10.50 3.27 -16.63
N ARG A 124 9.25 3.55 -16.37
CA ARG A 124 8.74 4.91 -16.32
C ARG A 124 8.00 5.13 -15.01
N VAL A 125 7.98 6.36 -14.56
CA VAL A 125 7.27 6.75 -13.34
C VAL A 125 6.19 7.76 -13.73
N VAL A 126 4.99 7.53 -13.22
CA VAL A 126 3.86 8.43 -13.42
C VAL A 126 3.33 8.81 -12.05
N GLU A 127 3.27 10.13 -11.80
CA GLU A 127 2.72 10.65 -10.55
C GLU A 127 1.26 11.02 -10.74
N SER A 128 0.44 10.78 -9.69
CA SER A 128 -0.97 11.11 -9.74
C SER A 128 -1.51 11.28 -8.32
N GLU A 129 -2.57 12.02 -8.18
CA GLU A 129 -3.23 12.24 -6.89
C GLU A 129 -4.40 11.29 -6.70
#